data_03929795d692ccff78cb77ead4d4c14c
#
_entry.id   03929795d692ccff78cb77ead4d4c14c
#
_cell.length_a   1.000
_cell.length_b   1.000
_cell.length_c   1.000
_cell.angle_alpha   90.00
_cell.angle_beta   90.00
_cell.angle_gamma   90.00
#
_symmetry.space_group_name_H-M   'P 1'
#
loop_
_entity.id
_entity.type
_entity.pdbx_description
1 polymer ?
#
loop_
_entity_poly.entity_id
_entity_poly.type
_entity_poly.pdbx_seq_one_letter_code
_entity_poly.pdbx_strand_id
1 'polypeptide(L)'
;MTLAVIGAGFGRTGTLSLKDALERLGFAPCYHMVEVIEHPEHVDFWQRAAAGGEVDWEEILAGYRAAVDWPACNFYGPLAARYLEAKVILTLRDPDRWYDSACETIFPRILRPLAEDHPAWPRAQMQRRIVIEQALGGDIANRERVLAAFRRHAEEVQRTIPPERLLAYRVADGWEPLCRLLRRPVPDEPFPHVNATDDFHRRFHD
;
A
#
# COMPACT_ATOMS: atom_id res chain seq x y z
N MET A 1 1.74 -16.47 -12.72
CA MET A 1 1.22 -15.20 -13.31
C MET A 1 2.17 -14.10 -12.86
N THR A 2 2.43 -13.10 -13.70
CA THR A 2 3.40 -12.04 -13.39
C THR A 2 2.66 -10.81 -12.84
N LEU A 3 3.24 -10.13 -11.86
CA LEU A 3 2.73 -8.88 -11.31
C LEU A 3 2.60 -7.83 -12.42
N ALA A 4 1.41 -7.29 -12.62
CA ALA A 4 1.10 -6.35 -13.70
C ALA A 4 0.88 -4.91 -13.18
N VAL A 5 0.56 -4.75 -11.89
CA VAL A 5 0.31 -3.45 -11.26
C VAL A 5 1.00 -3.37 -9.91
N ILE A 6 1.70 -2.27 -9.68
CA ILE A 6 2.39 -1.93 -8.43
C ILE A 6 1.79 -0.65 -7.88
N GLY A 7 1.20 -0.69 -6.70
CA GLY A 7 0.76 0.49 -5.97
C GLY A 7 1.90 1.07 -5.14
N ALA A 8 2.26 2.30 -5.42
CA ALA A 8 3.31 3.02 -4.69
C ALA A 8 2.76 3.99 -3.64
N GLY A 9 1.44 4.17 -3.55
CA GLY A 9 0.83 5.04 -2.56
C GLY A 9 0.74 4.41 -1.17
N PHE A 10 0.96 5.22 -0.15
CA PHE A 10 0.84 4.77 1.25
C PHE A 10 -0.60 4.40 1.61
N GLY A 11 -0.77 3.56 2.62
CA GLY A 11 -2.07 3.29 3.21
C GLY A 11 -2.82 4.58 3.57
N ARG A 12 -4.14 4.55 3.58
CA ARG A 12 -5.06 5.69 3.78
C ARG A 12 -5.11 6.70 2.62
N THR A 13 -4.48 6.42 1.49
CA THR A 13 -4.67 7.19 0.24
C THR A 13 -5.76 6.61 -0.68
N GLY A 14 -6.52 5.62 -0.18
CA GLY A 14 -7.57 4.92 -0.94
C GLY A 14 -7.12 3.59 -1.56
N THR A 15 -6.09 2.98 -1.00
CA THR A 15 -5.48 1.72 -1.49
C THR A 15 -6.45 0.54 -1.50
N LEU A 16 -7.40 0.47 -0.55
CA LEU A 16 -8.39 -0.61 -0.54
C LEU A 16 -9.45 -0.44 -1.65
N SER A 17 -9.86 0.80 -1.94
CA SER A 17 -10.71 1.08 -3.11
C SER A 17 -9.96 0.79 -4.42
N LEU A 18 -8.66 1.08 -4.46
CA LEU A 18 -7.82 0.72 -5.61
C LEU A 18 -7.70 -0.80 -5.75
N LYS A 19 -7.52 -1.55 -4.65
CA LYS A 19 -7.50 -3.03 -4.67
C LYS A 19 -8.78 -3.56 -5.33
N ASP A 20 -9.95 -3.16 -4.83
CA ASP A 20 -11.25 -3.60 -5.36
C ASP A 20 -11.39 -3.21 -6.85
N ALA A 21 -11.03 -1.99 -7.21
CA ALA A 21 -11.07 -1.54 -8.60
C ALA A 21 -10.16 -2.38 -9.52
N LEU A 22 -8.94 -2.67 -9.10
CA LEU A 22 -8.00 -3.49 -9.87
C LEU A 22 -8.51 -4.92 -10.05
N GLU A 23 -9.11 -5.51 -9.02
CA GLU A 23 -9.67 -6.85 -9.10
C GLU A 23 -10.84 -6.90 -10.09
N ARG A 24 -11.73 -5.92 -10.10
CA ARG A 24 -12.82 -5.77 -11.09
C ARG A 24 -12.30 -5.56 -12.52
N LEU A 25 -11.17 -4.90 -12.68
CA LEU A 25 -10.50 -4.73 -13.97
C LEU A 25 -9.71 -5.96 -14.44
N GLY A 26 -9.76 -7.08 -13.71
CA GLY A 26 -9.13 -8.35 -14.06
C GLY A 26 -7.67 -8.47 -13.62
N PHE A 27 -7.26 -7.70 -12.61
CA PHE A 27 -5.95 -7.80 -11.95
C PHE A 27 -6.04 -8.49 -10.57
N ALA A 28 -6.98 -9.43 -10.45
CA ALA A 28 -7.10 -10.28 -9.28
C ALA A 28 -6.12 -11.48 -9.34
N PRO A 29 -5.66 -11.95 -8.15
CA PRO A 29 -5.79 -11.32 -6.86
C PRO A 29 -4.83 -10.13 -6.71
N CYS A 30 -5.20 -9.16 -5.84
CA CYS A 30 -4.39 -7.99 -5.54
C CYS A 30 -3.88 -8.03 -4.09
N TYR A 31 -2.56 -8.06 -3.91
CA TYR A 31 -1.91 -8.05 -2.61
C TYR A 31 -2.11 -6.71 -1.89
N HIS A 32 -2.34 -6.75 -0.58
CA HIS A 32 -2.59 -5.59 0.28
C HIS A 32 -2.24 -5.95 1.73
N MET A 33 -2.19 -5.00 2.67
CA MET A 33 -2.00 -5.30 4.10
C MET A 33 -3.05 -6.29 4.65
N VAL A 34 -4.23 -6.35 4.04
CA VAL A 34 -5.26 -7.35 4.41
C VAL A 34 -4.72 -8.77 4.26
N GLU A 35 -4.00 -9.05 3.18
CA GLU A 35 -3.39 -10.36 2.94
C GLU A 35 -2.40 -10.75 4.05
N VAL A 36 -1.61 -9.78 4.56
CA VAL A 36 -0.68 -10.01 5.68
C VAL A 36 -1.42 -10.28 6.99
N ILE A 37 -2.63 -9.73 7.14
CA ILE A 37 -3.46 -9.97 8.32
C ILE A 37 -4.09 -11.36 8.26
N GLU A 38 -4.53 -11.79 7.08
CA GLU A 38 -5.16 -13.08 6.82
C GLU A 38 -4.13 -14.22 6.71
N HIS A 39 -2.89 -13.91 6.34
CA HIS A 39 -1.77 -14.82 6.12
C HIS A 39 -0.57 -14.45 7.00
N PRO A 40 -0.57 -14.81 8.30
CA PRO A 40 0.51 -14.46 9.23
C PRO A 40 1.89 -14.96 8.80
N GLU A 41 1.96 -16.04 8.02
CA GLU A 41 3.19 -16.60 7.44
C GLU A 41 3.91 -15.62 6.51
N HIS A 42 3.22 -14.61 5.96
CA HIS A 42 3.81 -13.58 5.13
C HIS A 42 4.71 -12.61 5.91
N VAL A 43 4.54 -12.52 7.23
CA VAL A 43 5.25 -11.56 8.08
C VAL A 43 6.76 -11.72 8.00
N ASP A 44 7.26 -12.95 8.06
CA ASP A 44 8.70 -13.24 8.04
C ASP A 44 9.37 -12.79 6.74
N PHE A 45 8.69 -12.96 5.60
CA PHE A 45 9.16 -12.45 4.32
C PHE A 45 9.36 -10.93 4.36
N TRP A 46 8.34 -10.21 4.81
CA TRP A 46 8.40 -8.74 4.86
C TRP A 46 9.40 -8.22 5.88
N GLN A 47 9.63 -8.94 6.97
CA GLN A 47 10.67 -8.60 7.93
C GLN A 47 12.08 -8.76 7.33
N ARG A 48 12.32 -9.85 6.56
CA ARG A 48 13.59 -10.05 5.84
C ARG A 48 13.81 -8.95 4.79
N ALA A 49 12.79 -8.64 4.00
CA ALA A 49 12.86 -7.55 3.01
C ALA A 49 13.14 -6.19 3.69
N ALA A 50 12.46 -5.89 4.80
CA ALA A 50 12.68 -4.66 5.57
C ALA A 50 14.05 -4.59 6.25
N ALA A 51 14.68 -5.75 6.49
CA ALA A 51 16.06 -5.80 7.00
C ALA A 51 17.13 -5.52 5.93
N GLY A 52 16.71 -5.34 4.66
CA GLY A 52 17.64 -5.17 3.52
C GLY A 52 18.23 -6.49 3.03
N GLY A 53 17.66 -7.63 3.43
CA GLY A 53 18.03 -8.93 2.91
C GLY A 53 17.61 -9.11 1.44
N GLU A 54 18.38 -9.90 0.70
CA GLU A 54 17.93 -10.37 -0.61
C GLU A 54 16.71 -11.28 -0.44
N VAL A 55 15.64 -10.97 -1.19
CA VAL A 55 14.39 -11.74 -1.19
C VAL A 55 13.97 -12.06 -2.62
N ASP A 56 13.39 -13.24 -2.80
CA ASP A 56 12.72 -13.57 -4.05
C ASP A 56 11.26 -13.08 -3.98
N TRP A 57 10.92 -12.07 -4.77
CA TRP A 57 9.58 -11.52 -4.81
C TRP A 57 8.51 -12.54 -5.24
N GLU A 58 8.90 -13.59 -5.96
CA GLU A 58 7.98 -14.69 -6.32
C GLU A 58 7.58 -15.52 -5.08
N GLU A 59 8.37 -15.53 -4.00
CA GLU A 59 8.02 -16.24 -2.76
C GLU A 59 6.69 -15.71 -2.17
N ILE A 60 6.44 -14.40 -2.30
CA ILE A 60 5.26 -13.75 -1.71
C ILE A 60 4.23 -13.28 -2.74
N LEU A 61 4.65 -12.96 -3.96
CA LEU A 61 3.78 -12.37 -4.97
C LEU A 61 3.41 -13.34 -6.10
N ALA A 62 3.88 -14.60 -6.05
CA ALA A 62 3.46 -15.62 -6.99
C ALA A 62 1.93 -15.78 -6.96
N GLY A 63 1.30 -15.69 -8.14
CA GLY A 63 -0.16 -15.76 -8.26
C GLY A 63 -0.89 -14.42 -8.16
N TYR A 64 -0.28 -13.39 -7.58
CA TYR A 64 -0.87 -12.06 -7.55
C TYR A 64 -0.66 -11.31 -8.88
N ARG A 65 -1.66 -10.54 -9.29
CA ARG A 65 -1.63 -9.72 -10.49
C ARG A 65 -1.35 -8.24 -10.17
N ALA A 66 -1.64 -7.83 -8.96
CA ALA A 66 -1.38 -6.49 -8.45
C ALA A 66 -0.88 -6.56 -6.99
N ALA A 67 -0.14 -5.54 -6.56
CA ALA A 67 0.23 -5.37 -5.16
C ALA A 67 0.15 -3.88 -4.81
N VAL A 68 -0.64 -3.53 -3.81
CA VAL A 68 -0.89 -2.16 -3.38
C VAL A 68 -0.80 -2.04 -1.86
N ASP A 69 -0.74 -0.82 -1.34
CA ASP A 69 -0.65 -0.57 0.11
C ASP A 69 0.68 -1.03 0.72
N TRP A 70 0.81 -0.84 2.05
CA TRP A 70 1.87 -1.50 2.79
C TRP A 70 1.66 -3.03 2.83
N PRO A 71 2.73 -3.80 2.87
CA PRO A 71 4.14 -3.42 2.84
C PRO A 71 4.66 -3.08 1.44
N ALA A 72 3.98 -3.51 0.36
CA ALA A 72 4.45 -3.47 -1.02
C ALA A 72 4.87 -2.06 -1.49
N CYS A 73 4.15 -1.01 -1.09
CA CYS A 73 4.44 0.35 -1.51
C CYS A 73 5.82 0.87 -1.06
N ASN A 74 6.40 0.34 0.02
CA ASN A 74 7.77 0.67 0.42
C ASN A 74 8.82 0.07 -0.52
N PHE A 75 8.45 -0.98 -1.22
CA PHE A 75 9.33 -1.73 -2.13
C PHE A 75 8.99 -1.50 -3.60
N TYR A 76 8.26 -0.42 -3.91
CA TYR A 76 7.85 -0.12 -5.29
C TYR A 76 9.03 -0.08 -6.27
N GLY A 77 10.18 0.45 -5.85
CA GLY A 77 11.39 0.54 -6.68
C GLY A 77 11.95 -0.83 -7.06
N PRO A 78 12.32 -1.69 -6.09
CA PRO A 78 12.70 -3.07 -6.36
C PRO A 78 11.68 -3.86 -7.16
N LEU A 79 10.38 -3.71 -6.85
CA LEU A 79 9.31 -4.35 -7.61
C LEU A 79 9.25 -3.84 -9.06
N ALA A 80 9.35 -2.53 -9.27
CA ALA A 80 9.34 -1.94 -10.62
C ALA A 80 10.58 -2.33 -11.44
N ALA A 81 11.71 -2.57 -10.79
CA ALA A 81 12.93 -3.09 -11.42
C ALA A 81 12.82 -4.58 -11.78
N ARG A 82 12.13 -5.37 -10.97
CA ARG A 82 11.89 -6.80 -11.20
C ARG A 82 10.82 -7.05 -12.28
N TYR A 83 9.73 -6.26 -12.24
CA TYR A 83 8.57 -6.39 -13.13
C TYR A 83 8.51 -5.21 -14.11
N LEU A 84 9.33 -5.28 -15.16
CA LEU A 84 9.56 -4.17 -16.09
C LEU A 84 8.31 -3.69 -16.84
N GLU A 85 7.36 -4.61 -17.10
CA GLU A 85 6.11 -4.31 -17.79
C GLU A 85 4.99 -3.82 -16.85
N ALA A 86 5.19 -3.95 -15.52
CA ALA A 86 4.17 -3.55 -14.56
C ALA A 86 3.93 -2.04 -14.60
N LYS A 87 2.67 -1.64 -14.53
CA LYS A 87 2.27 -0.24 -14.34
C LYS A 87 2.37 0.12 -12.86
N VAL A 88 2.75 1.35 -12.57
CA VAL A 88 2.86 1.87 -11.22
C VAL A 88 1.75 2.89 -10.98
N ILE A 89 1.01 2.73 -9.88
CA ILE A 89 -0.07 3.63 -9.48
C ILE A 89 0.30 4.26 -8.14
N LEU A 90 0.51 5.56 -8.15
CA LEU A 90 0.75 6.36 -6.96
C LEU A 90 -0.57 6.98 -6.51
N THR A 91 -1.23 6.37 -5.52
CA THR A 91 -2.42 6.98 -4.94
C THR A 91 -2.06 8.20 -4.09
N LEU A 92 -2.74 9.30 -4.35
CA LEU A 92 -2.53 10.60 -3.73
C LEU A 92 -3.73 11.00 -2.86
N ARG A 93 -3.44 11.69 -1.78
CA ARG A 93 -4.42 12.34 -0.92
C ARG A 93 -3.84 13.66 -0.43
N ASP A 94 -4.70 14.60 -0.05
CA ASP A 94 -4.27 15.80 0.66
C ASP A 94 -3.45 15.40 1.91
N PRO A 95 -2.23 15.93 2.09
CA PRO A 95 -1.33 15.46 3.14
C PRO A 95 -1.91 15.64 4.55
N ASP A 96 -2.61 16.74 4.81
CA ASP A 96 -3.17 17.02 6.13
C ASP A 96 -4.31 16.04 6.44
N ARG A 97 -5.22 15.83 5.49
CA ARG A 97 -6.30 14.84 5.61
C ARG A 97 -5.78 13.41 5.68
N TRP A 98 -4.64 13.13 5.04
CA TRP A 98 -3.99 11.83 5.15
C TRP A 98 -3.46 11.59 6.56
N TYR A 99 -2.74 12.59 7.12
CA TYR A 99 -2.19 12.48 8.47
C TYR A 99 -3.29 12.31 9.52
N ASP A 100 -4.35 13.11 9.45
CA ASP A 100 -5.49 13.02 10.37
C ASP A 100 -6.12 11.61 10.30
N SER A 101 -6.36 11.09 9.09
CA SER A 101 -6.86 9.73 8.91
C SER A 101 -5.91 8.64 9.43
N ALA A 102 -4.60 8.83 9.32
CA ALA A 102 -3.62 7.89 9.83
C ALA A 102 -3.58 7.89 11.37
N CYS A 103 -3.69 9.06 11.99
CA CYS A 103 -3.80 9.23 13.44
C CYS A 103 -5.08 8.58 14.02
N GLU A 104 -6.18 8.62 13.29
CA GLU A 104 -7.44 8.03 13.72
C GLU A 104 -7.50 6.51 13.53
N THR A 105 -6.67 5.94 12.66
CA THR A 105 -6.81 4.53 12.24
C THR A 105 -5.55 3.69 12.47
N ILE A 106 -4.54 3.86 11.61
CA ILE A 106 -3.40 2.94 11.54
C ILE A 106 -2.35 3.18 12.64
N PHE A 107 -2.08 4.43 13.02
CA PHE A 107 -1.03 4.71 14.01
C PHE A 107 -1.36 4.15 15.39
N PRO A 108 -2.56 4.34 15.95
CA PRO A 108 -2.92 3.73 17.24
C PRO A 108 -2.84 2.20 17.21
N ARG A 109 -3.22 1.60 16.09
CA ARG A 109 -3.19 0.14 15.92
C ARG A 109 -1.75 -0.39 15.88
N ILE A 110 -0.87 0.24 15.11
CA ILE A 110 0.55 -0.17 14.99
C ILE A 110 1.30 0.04 16.29
N LEU A 111 0.97 1.11 17.04
CA LEU A 111 1.66 1.46 18.27
C LEU A 111 1.04 0.86 19.52
N ARG A 112 -0.08 0.14 19.38
CA ARG A 112 -0.70 -0.57 20.51
C ARG A 112 0.33 -1.46 21.18
N PRO A 113 0.55 -1.33 22.50
CA PRO A 113 1.42 -2.23 23.24
C PRO A 113 0.87 -3.65 23.16
N LEU A 114 1.72 -4.59 22.75
CA LEU A 114 1.43 -6.02 22.75
C LEU A 114 2.52 -6.74 23.52
N ALA A 115 2.16 -7.77 24.26
CA ALA A 115 3.13 -8.68 24.87
C ALA A 115 3.83 -9.50 23.75
N GLU A 116 5.07 -9.91 24.00
CA GLU A 116 5.86 -10.65 22.98
C GLU A 116 5.27 -12.02 22.63
N ASP A 117 4.51 -12.62 23.53
CA ASP A 117 3.78 -13.87 23.32
C ASP A 117 2.43 -13.70 22.63
N HIS A 118 2.00 -12.46 22.36
CA HIS A 118 0.75 -12.19 21.65
C HIS A 118 0.85 -12.60 20.18
N PRO A 119 -0.12 -13.35 19.60
CA PRO A 119 -0.05 -13.83 18.22
C PRO A 119 0.15 -12.74 17.16
N ALA A 120 -0.34 -11.55 17.40
CA ALA A 120 -0.18 -10.42 16.49
C ALA A 120 1.15 -9.65 16.67
N TRP A 121 1.98 -10.00 17.66
CA TRP A 121 3.21 -9.26 17.97
C TRP A 121 4.21 -9.24 16.79
N PRO A 122 4.51 -10.36 16.09
CA PRO A 122 5.42 -10.33 14.94
C PRO A 122 4.93 -9.38 13.82
N ARG A 123 3.62 -9.38 13.54
CA ARG A 123 3.02 -8.47 12.56
C ARG A 123 3.11 -7.02 13.01
N ALA A 124 2.86 -6.73 14.28
CA ALA A 124 2.98 -5.38 14.82
C ALA A 124 4.42 -4.85 14.69
N GLN A 125 5.43 -5.69 14.96
CA GLN A 125 6.84 -5.34 14.78
C GLN A 125 7.18 -5.07 13.31
N MET A 126 6.71 -5.92 12.40
CA MET A 126 6.87 -5.69 10.95
C MET A 126 6.24 -4.36 10.51
N GLN A 127 4.99 -4.10 10.91
CA GLN A 127 4.30 -2.86 10.58
C GLN A 127 5.01 -1.64 11.17
N ARG A 128 5.48 -1.71 12.43
CA ARG A 128 6.24 -0.65 13.07
C ARG A 128 7.50 -0.33 12.28
N ARG A 129 8.28 -1.35 11.92
CA ARG A 129 9.51 -1.19 11.15
C ARG A 129 9.25 -0.57 9.78
N ILE A 130 8.32 -1.14 9.00
CA ILE A 130 8.08 -0.73 7.61
C ILE A 130 7.36 0.63 7.56
N VAL A 131 6.30 0.81 8.35
CA VAL A 131 5.45 2.01 8.26
C VAL A 131 6.03 3.15 9.08
N ILE A 132 6.31 2.90 10.37
CA ILE A 132 6.69 3.99 11.27
C ILE A 132 8.16 4.38 11.07
N GLU A 133 9.06 3.40 11.10
CA GLU A 133 10.49 3.68 11.11
C GLU A 133 11.01 4.01 9.69
N GLN A 134 10.76 3.14 8.72
CA GLN A 134 11.31 3.30 7.37
C GLN A 134 10.55 4.33 6.54
N ALA A 135 9.22 4.22 6.43
CA ALA A 135 8.46 5.14 5.59
C ALA A 135 8.33 6.54 6.21
N LEU A 136 8.14 6.65 7.53
CA LEU A 136 7.78 7.92 8.19
C LEU A 136 8.89 8.49 9.11
N GLY A 137 10.01 7.78 9.26
CA GLY A 137 11.18 8.28 9.99
C GLY A 137 11.09 8.18 11.52
N GLY A 138 10.19 7.35 12.06
CA GLY A 138 10.14 6.93 13.46
C GLY A 138 9.28 7.79 14.39
N ASP A 139 9.32 9.10 14.26
CA ASP A 139 8.61 10.04 15.14
C ASP A 139 7.29 10.51 14.51
N ILE A 140 6.22 9.75 14.72
CA ILE A 140 4.90 10.08 14.16
C ILE A 140 4.14 11.17 14.94
N ALA A 141 4.61 11.56 16.13
CA ALA A 141 4.04 12.68 16.87
C ALA A 141 4.45 14.03 16.24
N ASN A 142 5.56 14.04 15.51
CA ASN A 142 6.02 15.22 14.79
C ASN A 142 5.32 15.31 13.42
N ARG A 143 4.17 16.00 13.39
CA ARG A 143 3.34 16.15 12.20
C ARG A 143 4.11 16.64 10.97
N GLU A 144 4.94 17.68 11.14
CA GLU A 144 5.70 18.28 10.02
C GLU A 144 6.66 17.26 9.39
N ARG A 145 7.34 16.49 10.24
CA ARG A 145 8.27 15.45 9.81
C ARG A 145 7.57 14.33 9.05
N VAL A 146 6.42 13.90 9.54
CA VAL A 146 5.59 12.87 8.88
C VAL A 146 5.06 13.38 7.54
N LEU A 147 4.54 14.60 7.49
CA LEU A 147 4.07 15.22 6.25
C LEU A 147 5.20 15.42 5.23
N ALA A 148 6.40 15.79 5.70
CA ALA A 148 7.57 15.89 4.83
C ALA A 148 7.97 14.52 4.26
N ALA A 149 7.92 13.44 5.06
CA ALA A 149 8.18 12.08 4.60
C ALA A 149 7.14 11.62 3.56
N PHE A 150 5.86 11.90 3.81
CA PHE A 150 4.77 11.60 2.88
C PHE A 150 4.95 12.29 1.52
N ARG A 151 5.25 13.60 1.52
CA ARG A 151 5.48 14.36 0.28
C ARG A 151 6.72 13.87 -0.46
N ARG A 152 7.84 13.69 0.25
CA ARG A 152 9.10 13.20 -0.31
C ARG A 152 8.92 11.84 -0.98
N HIS A 153 8.17 10.92 -0.39
CA HIS A 153 7.87 9.63 -1.00
C HIS A 153 7.13 9.81 -2.34
N ALA A 154 6.09 10.64 -2.37
CA ALA A 154 5.34 10.89 -3.59
C ALA A 154 6.20 11.54 -4.70
N GLU A 155 7.06 12.48 -4.33
CA GLU A 155 8.00 13.14 -5.25
C GLU A 155 9.04 12.14 -5.77
N GLU A 156 9.54 11.25 -4.91
CA GLU A 156 10.52 10.23 -5.29
C GLU A 156 9.94 9.22 -6.27
N VAL A 157 8.72 8.73 -6.03
CA VAL A 157 8.02 7.85 -6.97
C VAL A 157 7.88 8.53 -8.34
N GLN A 158 7.44 9.79 -8.37
CA GLN A 158 7.26 10.54 -9.62
C GLN A 158 8.58 10.81 -10.36
N ARG A 159 9.67 10.94 -9.63
CA ARG A 159 11.00 11.16 -10.21
C ARG A 159 11.64 9.87 -10.74
N THR A 160 11.37 8.73 -10.11
CA THR A 160 12.07 7.47 -10.38
C THR A 160 11.35 6.55 -11.35
N ILE A 161 10.03 6.63 -11.42
CA ILE A 161 9.24 5.79 -12.32
C ILE A 161 9.01 6.54 -13.65
N PRO A 162 9.30 5.90 -14.80
CA PRO A 162 9.07 6.50 -16.12
C PRO A 162 7.59 6.89 -16.31
N PRO A 163 7.30 8.07 -16.91
CA PRO A 163 5.95 8.59 -17.05
C PRO A 163 4.97 7.65 -17.78
N GLU A 164 5.45 6.87 -18.73
CA GLU A 164 4.65 5.91 -19.48
C GLU A 164 4.22 4.68 -18.66
N ARG A 165 4.84 4.49 -17.50
CA ARG A 165 4.50 3.43 -16.54
C ARG A 165 3.74 3.96 -15.34
N LEU A 166 3.73 5.27 -15.08
CA LEU A 166 3.24 5.87 -13.84
C LEU A 166 1.87 6.54 -14.04
N LEU A 167 1.00 6.32 -13.07
CA LEU A 167 -0.21 7.12 -12.86
C LEU A 167 -0.22 7.72 -11.46
N ALA A 168 -0.15 9.04 -11.36
CA ALA A 168 -0.51 9.76 -10.13
C ALA A 168 -2.04 9.87 -10.07
N TYR A 169 -2.65 9.29 -9.04
CA TYR A 169 -4.07 8.98 -9.02
C TYR A 169 -4.74 9.37 -7.71
N ARG A 170 -5.90 9.98 -7.80
CA ARG A 170 -6.82 10.17 -6.67
C ARG A 170 -8.03 9.28 -6.87
N VAL A 171 -8.51 8.64 -5.81
CA VAL A 171 -9.70 7.78 -5.87
C VAL A 171 -10.93 8.52 -6.42
N ALA A 172 -11.02 9.82 -6.14
CA ALA A 172 -12.07 10.68 -6.68
C ALA A 172 -12.06 10.84 -8.21
N ASP A 173 -10.94 10.52 -8.87
CA ASP A 173 -10.83 10.58 -10.33
C ASP A 173 -11.57 9.42 -11.03
N GLY A 174 -12.01 8.41 -10.27
CA GLY A 174 -12.83 7.31 -10.75
C GLY A 174 -12.12 6.36 -11.73
N TRP A 175 -12.92 5.71 -12.60
CA TRP A 175 -12.45 4.65 -13.47
C TRP A 175 -11.53 5.10 -14.60
N GLU A 176 -11.81 6.24 -15.21
CA GLU A 176 -11.20 6.63 -16.50
C GLU A 176 -9.66 6.65 -16.51
N PRO A 177 -8.96 7.26 -15.53
CA PRO A 177 -7.51 7.28 -15.55
C PRO A 177 -6.89 5.88 -15.42
N LEU A 178 -7.48 5.03 -14.55
CA LEU A 178 -7.06 3.63 -14.39
C LEU A 178 -7.25 2.83 -15.66
N CYS A 179 -8.43 2.90 -16.26
CA CYS A 179 -8.78 2.17 -17.46
C CYS A 179 -7.89 2.57 -18.64
N ARG A 180 -7.56 3.86 -18.75
CA ARG A 180 -6.64 4.37 -19.77
C ARG A 180 -5.24 3.81 -19.60
N LEU A 181 -4.68 3.87 -18.39
CA LEU A 181 -3.34 3.32 -18.08
C LEU A 181 -3.28 1.81 -18.34
N LEU A 182 -4.28 1.09 -17.86
CA LEU A 182 -4.33 -0.37 -17.84
C LEU A 182 -4.90 -0.97 -19.14
N ARG A 183 -5.33 -0.13 -20.09
CA ARG A 183 -5.96 -0.51 -21.36
C ARG A 183 -7.15 -1.46 -21.15
N ARG A 184 -8.06 -1.04 -20.27
CA ARG A 184 -9.29 -1.76 -19.94
C ARG A 184 -10.51 -0.90 -20.27
N PRO A 185 -11.65 -1.52 -20.64
CA PRO A 185 -12.90 -0.78 -20.78
C PRO A 185 -13.31 -0.21 -19.40
N VAL A 186 -13.98 0.94 -19.43
CA VAL A 186 -14.57 1.53 -18.22
C VAL A 186 -15.79 0.69 -17.83
N PRO A 187 -15.85 0.17 -16.58
CA PRO A 187 -17.01 -0.55 -16.08
C PRO A 187 -18.26 0.33 -16.03
N ASP A 188 -19.40 -0.27 -16.31
CA ASP A 188 -20.73 0.40 -16.16
C ASP A 188 -21.26 0.25 -14.73
N GLU A 189 -20.43 0.70 -13.77
CA GLU A 189 -20.75 0.70 -12.36
C GLU A 189 -19.99 1.82 -11.63
N PRO A 190 -20.47 2.31 -10.48
CA PRO A 190 -19.77 3.29 -9.68
C PRO A 190 -18.37 2.80 -9.26
N PHE A 191 -17.42 3.73 -9.16
CA PHE A 191 -16.10 3.41 -8.62
C PHE A 191 -16.24 2.95 -7.14
N PRO A 192 -15.50 1.89 -6.72
CA PRO A 192 -15.61 1.38 -5.37
C PRO A 192 -15.12 2.40 -4.34
N HIS A 193 -15.96 2.69 -3.36
CA HIS A 193 -15.64 3.52 -2.21
C HIS A 193 -15.61 2.64 -0.96
N VAL A 194 -14.48 1.98 -0.76
CA VAL A 194 -14.23 1.12 0.39
C VAL A 194 -13.29 1.83 1.35
N ASN A 195 -13.56 1.73 2.65
CA ASN A 195 -12.63 2.22 3.67
C ASN A 195 -12.76 3.72 4.04
N ALA A 196 -13.99 4.21 4.19
CA ALA A 196 -14.22 5.30 5.13
C ALA A 196 -13.67 4.91 6.52
N THR A 197 -13.33 5.86 7.37
CA THR A 197 -12.80 5.60 8.72
C THR A 197 -13.69 4.64 9.50
N ASP A 198 -15.01 4.76 9.36
CA ASP A 198 -16.00 3.89 9.99
C ASP A 198 -15.93 2.43 9.48
N ASP A 199 -15.65 2.22 8.19
CA ASP A 199 -15.47 0.88 7.61
C ASP A 199 -14.17 0.24 8.09
N PHE A 200 -13.12 1.05 8.27
CA PHE A 200 -11.85 0.58 8.81
C PHE A 200 -12.05 0.05 10.24
N HIS A 201 -12.73 0.80 11.10
CA HIS A 201 -13.00 0.37 12.46
C HIS A 201 -13.85 -0.90 12.50
N ARG A 202 -14.90 -1.00 11.65
CA ARG A 202 -15.75 -2.20 11.57
C ARG A 202 -14.99 -3.45 11.09
N ARG A 203 -14.08 -3.30 10.14
CA ARG A 203 -13.36 -4.42 9.51
C ARG A 203 -12.20 -4.93 10.37
N PHE A 204 -11.60 -4.07 11.18
CA PHE A 204 -10.40 -4.37 11.95
C PHE A 204 -10.62 -4.22 13.45
N HIS A 205 -11.85 -4.40 13.93
CA HIS A 205 -12.14 -4.56 15.34
C HIS A 205 -11.52 -5.88 15.83
N ASP A 206 -10.47 -5.77 16.66
CA ASP A 206 -9.96 -6.77 17.60
C ASP A 206 -10.00 -6.19 18.99
#